data_ad2d2d71d7c15966b2ede5726ce7fedc
#
_entry.id   ad2d2d71d7c15966b2ede5726ce7fedc
#
_cell.length_a   1.000
_cell.length_b   1.000
_cell.length_c   1.000
_cell.angle_alpha   90.00
_cell.angle_beta   90.00
_cell.angle_gamma   90.00
#
_symmetry.space_group_name_H-M   'P 1'
#
loop_
_entity.id
_entity.type
_entity.pdbx_description
1 polymer ?
#
loop_
_entity_poly.entity_id
_entity_poly.type
_entity_poly.pdbx_seq_one_letter_code
_entity_poly.pdbx_strand_id
1 'polypeptide(L)'
;QVRGEQKDTPWQNAANVKYPLLTIASLQFNARAYPAIVKGDEAVSVKVVGKDKGKPQLDPMGQPIVQQDPQTGAPVPVWAIEPGAKKKRALRVKEYMNTHIFYRMEGWEDDTDALLAILPTVGCMFRKVTFKRGVACVRLVSSLKLIAPMWATCCETSPRLTEIIDTQARYQIEQKMVAGEYRYVAFSDVDNDAQKPRVLLEQHRFMDLDGDGLAEPYVVTVDRETSEVLRLEANFSREEAM
;
A
#
# COMPACT_ATOMS: atom_id res chain seq x y z
N GLN A 1 27.38 -8.62 -5.84
CA GLN A 1 28.68 -8.24 -6.43
C GLN A 1 28.45 -7.10 -7.39
N VAL A 2 28.80 -5.87 -7.01
CA VAL A 2 28.83 -4.75 -7.93
C VAL A 2 30.02 -4.95 -8.85
N ARG A 3 29.79 -5.49 -10.07
CA ARG A 3 30.77 -5.44 -11.16
C ARG A 3 30.91 -3.99 -11.60
N GLY A 4 31.80 -3.28 -10.96
CA GLY A 4 32.20 -1.97 -11.49
C GLY A 4 33.21 -2.18 -12.59
N GLU A 5 33.06 -1.44 -13.67
CA GLU A 5 34.07 -1.32 -14.71
C GLU A 5 35.45 -1.09 -14.09
N GLN A 6 36.44 -1.79 -14.62
CA GLN A 6 37.84 -1.58 -14.24
C GLN A 6 38.20 -0.13 -14.63
N LYS A 7 38.30 0.74 -13.64
CA LYS A 7 38.82 2.09 -13.90
C LYS A 7 40.27 1.94 -14.34
N ASP A 8 40.64 2.66 -15.39
CA ASP A 8 42.03 2.87 -15.74
C ASP A 8 42.79 3.39 -14.51
N THR A 9 43.70 2.58 -14.01
CA THR A 9 44.48 2.95 -12.85
C THR A 9 45.51 4.03 -13.28
N PRO A 10 45.72 5.08 -12.49
CA PRO A 10 46.62 6.16 -12.85
C PRO A 10 48.09 5.71 -13.08
N TRP A 11 48.45 4.54 -12.55
CA TRP A 11 49.75 3.87 -12.79
C TRP A 11 49.57 2.35 -12.61
N GLN A 12 50.54 1.61 -13.11
CA GLN A 12 50.56 0.14 -13.01
C GLN A 12 50.63 -0.28 -11.53
N ASN A 13 49.75 -1.19 -11.12
CA ASN A 13 49.53 -1.67 -9.73
C ASN A 13 48.99 -0.63 -8.73
N ALA A 14 48.37 0.45 -9.19
CA ALA A 14 47.64 1.36 -8.30
C ALA A 14 46.45 0.60 -7.63
N ALA A 15 46.25 0.87 -6.36
CA ALA A 15 45.13 0.25 -5.59
C ALA A 15 43.78 0.68 -6.18
N ASN A 16 42.93 -0.32 -6.50
CA ASN A 16 41.54 -0.08 -6.93
C ASN A 16 40.58 -0.45 -5.78
N VAL A 17 40.70 0.28 -4.70
CA VAL A 17 39.83 0.08 -3.53
C VAL A 17 38.54 0.86 -3.73
N LYS A 18 37.39 0.15 -3.76
CA LYS A 18 36.06 0.75 -3.78
C LYS A 18 35.48 0.74 -2.38
N TYR A 19 35.18 1.93 -1.86
CA TYR A 19 34.55 2.05 -0.55
C TYR A 19 33.06 2.31 -0.72
N PRO A 20 32.16 1.44 -0.20
CA PRO A 20 30.72 1.51 -0.43
C PRO A 20 30.04 2.54 0.49
N LEU A 21 30.42 3.81 0.39
CA LEU A 21 29.92 4.90 1.22
C LEU A 21 28.39 5.01 1.19
N LEU A 22 27.80 4.91 0.02
CA LEU A 22 26.36 5.04 -0.17
C LEU A 22 25.60 3.88 0.51
N THR A 23 26.11 2.66 0.42
CA THR A 23 25.55 1.50 1.09
C THR A 23 25.59 1.67 2.61
N ILE A 24 26.74 2.13 3.14
CA ILE A 24 26.89 2.38 4.57
C ILE A 24 25.94 3.47 5.05
N ALA A 25 25.81 4.57 4.29
CA ALA A 25 24.88 5.65 4.60
C ALA A 25 23.42 5.18 4.60
N SER A 26 23.02 4.34 3.63
CA SER A 26 21.69 3.76 3.55
C SER A 26 21.38 2.86 4.73
N LEU A 27 22.33 2.00 5.13
CA LEU A 27 22.19 1.13 6.30
C LEU A 27 22.07 1.94 7.60
N GLN A 28 22.88 3.00 7.74
CA GLN A 28 22.79 3.90 8.91
C GLN A 28 21.47 4.66 8.96
N PHE A 29 20.95 5.09 7.80
CA PHE A 29 19.63 5.71 7.71
C PHE A 29 18.55 4.73 8.13
N ASN A 30 18.54 3.52 7.58
CA ASN A 30 17.58 2.48 7.92
C ASN A 30 17.60 2.15 9.43
N ALA A 31 18.78 1.92 10.00
CA ALA A 31 18.94 1.61 11.42
C ALA A 31 18.39 2.69 12.36
N ARG A 32 18.29 3.94 11.90
CA ARG A 32 17.72 5.07 12.67
C ARG A 32 16.25 5.30 12.36
N ALA A 33 15.86 5.16 11.11
CA ALA A 33 14.50 5.45 10.64
C ALA A 33 13.51 4.36 11.07
N TYR A 34 13.89 3.09 10.98
CA TYR A 34 13.01 1.97 11.32
C TYR A 34 12.48 2.05 12.75
N PRO A 35 13.32 2.19 13.81
CA PRO A 35 12.81 2.32 15.17
C PRO A 35 12.02 3.60 15.45
N ALA A 36 12.20 4.63 14.62
CA ALA A 36 11.43 5.87 14.74
C ALA A 36 9.99 5.72 14.19
N ILE A 37 9.82 4.88 13.16
CA ILE A 37 8.52 4.57 12.56
C ILE A 37 7.83 3.45 13.32
N VAL A 38 8.55 2.39 13.64
CA VAL A 38 8.06 1.20 14.35
C VAL A 38 8.56 1.26 15.79
N LYS A 39 7.70 1.72 16.69
CA LYS A 39 8.01 1.79 18.14
C LYS A 39 7.54 0.53 18.86
N GLY A 40 8.36 -0.50 18.86
CA GLY A 40 7.92 -1.80 19.35
C GLY A 40 6.81 -2.36 18.46
N ASP A 41 5.70 -2.77 19.05
CA ASP A 41 4.53 -3.28 18.31
C ASP A 41 3.54 -2.15 17.92
N GLU A 42 3.98 -0.89 17.85
CA GLU A 42 3.13 0.27 17.54
C GLU A 42 3.61 1.02 16.30
N ALA A 43 2.93 0.80 15.18
CA ALA A 43 3.09 1.58 13.95
C ALA A 43 2.07 2.73 13.86
N VAL A 44 0.92 2.58 14.55
CA VAL A 44 -0.17 3.55 14.52
C VAL A 44 -0.44 4.12 15.90
N SER A 45 -0.43 5.44 16.01
CA SER A 45 -0.89 6.17 17.19
C SER A 45 -2.19 6.90 16.89
N VAL A 46 -3.11 6.97 17.86
CA VAL A 46 -4.41 7.63 17.69
C VAL A 46 -4.52 8.80 18.64
N LYS A 47 -4.90 9.97 18.11
CA LYS A 47 -5.15 11.18 18.88
C LYS A 47 -6.64 11.56 18.80
N VAL A 48 -7.26 11.75 19.94
CA VAL A 48 -8.64 12.24 20.00
C VAL A 48 -8.66 13.73 19.72
N VAL A 49 -9.43 14.15 18.71
CA VAL A 49 -9.64 15.55 18.37
C VAL A 49 -10.98 16.02 18.96
N GLY A 50 -10.95 17.20 19.60
CA GLY A 50 -12.12 17.82 20.23
C GLY A 50 -12.35 17.38 21.67
N LYS A 51 -13.46 17.87 22.27
CA LYS A 51 -13.80 17.60 23.66
C LYS A 51 -14.49 16.25 23.80
N ASP A 52 -14.06 15.46 24.78
CA ASP A 52 -14.63 14.14 25.12
C ASP A 52 -15.48 14.25 26.40
N LYS A 53 -16.48 15.13 26.34
CA LYS A 53 -17.34 15.43 27.50
C LYS A 53 -18.52 14.47 27.71
N GLY A 54 -18.70 13.52 26.77
CA GLY A 54 -19.89 12.68 26.74
C GLY A 54 -21.14 13.41 26.22
N LYS A 55 -22.23 12.68 26.14
CA LYS A 55 -23.58 13.21 25.83
C LYS A 55 -24.58 12.61 26.83
N PRO A 56 -25.27 13.41 27.64
CA PRO A 56 -26.33 12.89 28.51
C PRO A 56 -27.52 12.41 27.65
N GLN A 57 -28.25 11.45 28.16
CA GLN A 57 -29.51 11.05 27.57
C GLN A 57 -30.54 12.14 27.85
N LEU A 58 -31.23 12.59 26.83
CA LEU A 58 -32.24 13.63 26.95
C LEU A 58 -33.63 12.99 26.97
N ASP A 59 -34.54 13.57 27.74
CA ASP A 59 -35.95 13.26 27.70
C ASP A 59 -36.66 13.89 26.47
N PRO A 60 -37.95 13.62 26.20
CA PRO A 60 -38.66 14.21 25.07
C PRO A 60 -38.76 15.75 25.12
N MET A 61 -38.51 16.37 26.28
CA MET A 61 -38.47 17.81 26.47
C MET A 61 -37.06 18.42 26.35
N GLY A 62 -36.03 17.58 26.03
CA GLY A 62 -34.65 18.01 25.83
C GLY A 62 -33.86 18.24 27.13
N GLN A 63 -34.37 17.79 28.29
CA GLN A 63 -33.65 17.86 29.57
C GLN A 63 -32.84 16.56 29.81
N PRO A 64 -31.66 16.65 30.47
CA PRO A 64 -30.86 15.46 30.79
C PRO A 64 -31.59 14.59 31.83
N ILE A 65 -31.75 13.31 31.51
CA ILE A 65 -32.30 12.35 32.46
C ILE A 65 -31.26 12.14 33.57
N VAL A 66 -31.72 12.30 34.82
CA VAL A 66 -30.88 12.21 36.03
C VAL A 66 -31.31 11.02 36.85
N GLN A 67 -30.37 10.23 37.33
CA GLN A 67 -30.58 9.10 38.25
C GLN A 67 -29.85 9.40 39.55
N GLN A 68 -30.42 9.00 40.70
CA GLN A 68 -29.72 9.13 41.98
C GLN A 68 -28.66 8.06 42.12
N ASP A 69 -27.44 8.45 42.48
CA ASP A 69 -26.36 7.54 42.80
C ASP A 69 -26.71 6.74 44.07
N PRO A 70 -26.70 5.39 44.02
CA PRO A 70 -27.06 4.57 45.18
C PRO A 70 -26.09 4.69 46.35
N GLN A 71 -24.89 5.25 46.17
CA GLN A 71 -23.89 5.40 47.23
C GLN A 71 -23.86 6.81 47.85
N THR A 72 -24.08 7.84 47.03
CA THR A 72 -23.92 9.22 47.46
C THR A 72 -25.24 10.00 47.50
N GLY A 73 -26.33 9.46 46.92
CA GLY A 73 -27.64 10.13 46.79
C GLY A 73 -27.61 11.35 45.85
N ALA A 74 -26.50 11.68 45.25
CA ALA A 74 -26.35 12.80 44.36
C ALA A 74 -27.00 12.55 42.97
N PRO A 75 -27.59 13.56 42.33
CA PRO A 75 -28.13 13.42 40.99
C PRO A 75 -27.00 13.30 39.97
N VAL A 76 -26.92 12.15 39.29
CA VAL A 76 -25.95 11.88 38.23
C VAL A 76 -26.68 11.74 36.89
N PRO A 77 -26.23 12.43 35.82
CA PRO A 77 -26.86 12.31 34.52
C PRO A 77 -26.69 10.90 33.95
N VAL A 78 -27.77 10.34 33.40
CA VAL A 78 -27.71 9.12 32.61
C VAL A 78 -27.03 9.45 31.27
N TRP A 79 -25.97 8.75 30.95
CA TRP A 79 -25.20 9.03 29.75
C TRP A 79 -25.68 8.20 28.56
N ALA A 80 -26.04 8.86 27.47
CA ALA A 80 -26.18 8.20 26.15
C ALA A 80 -24.79 7.85 25.57
N ILE A 81 -23.80 8.73 25.79
CA ILE A 81 -22.39 8.51 25.51
C ILE A 81 -21.59 8.95 26.73
N GLU A 82 -20.91 8.03 27.41
CA GLU A 82 -20.11 8.35 28.59
C GLU A 82 -18.97 9.33 28.30
N PRO A 83 -18.59 10.20 29.27
CA PRO A 83 -17.35 10.95 29.21
C PRO A 83 -16.14 9.98 29.03
N GLY A 84 -15.22 10.31 28.11
CA GLY A 84 -14.07 9.43 27.80
C GLY A 84 -14.38 8.33 26.78
N ALA A 85 -15.60 8.21 26.29
CA ALA A 85 -15.98 7.19 25.29
C ALA A 85 -15.18 7.31 23.99
N LYS A 86 -14.87 8.53 23.54
CA LYS A 86 -14.01 8.75 22.36
C LYS A 86 -12.61 8.23 22.59
N LYS A 87 -12.04 8.44 23.78
CA LYS A 87 -10.72 7.92 24.15
C LYS A 87 -10.71 6.40 24.19
N LYS A 88 -11.72 5.77 24.81
CA LYS A 88 -11.87 4.31 24.84
C LYS A 88 -11.99 3.74 23.42
N ARG A 89 -12.76 4.38 22.53
CA ARG A 89 -12.88 3.98 21.13
C ARG A 89 -11.55 4.15 20.37
N ALA A 90 -10.85 5.26 20.58
CA ALA A 90 -9.57 5.53 19.96
C ALA A 90 -8.52 4.46 20.32
N LEU A 91 -8.47 4.04 21.58
CA LEU A 91 -7.57 2.96 22.04
C LEU A 91 -7.90 1.62 21.36
N ARG A 92 -9.18 1.24 21.27
CA ARG A 92 -9.59 0.02 20.55
C ARG A 92 -9.22 0.08 19.05
N VAL A 93 -9.40 1.23 18.40
CA VAL A 93 -9.02 1.42 17.00
C VAL A 93 -7.50 1.30 16.85
N LYS A 94 -6.72 1.93 17.73
CA LYS A 94 -5.26 1.80 17.76
C LYS A 94 -4.82 0.34 17.86
N GLU A 95 -5.35 -0.38 18.83
CA GLU A 95 -5.03 -1.79 19.09
C GLU A 95 -5.39 -2.67 17.89
N TYR A 96 -6.60 -2.49 17.34
CA TYR A 96 -7.05 -3.21 16.15
C TYR A 96 -6.14 -2.95 14.94
N MET A 97 -5.79 -1.69 14.67
CA MET A 97 -4.94 -1.33 13.53
C MET A 97 -3.52 -1.89 13.69
N ASN A 98 -2.92 -1.79 14.87
CA ASN A 98 -1.60 -2.35 15.12
C ASN A 98 -1.61 -3.88 14.99
N THR A 99 -2.60 -4.56 15.57
CA THR A 99 -2.77 -6.01 15.41
C THR A 99 -2.94 -6.39 13.94
N HIS A 100 -3.70 -5.60 13.17
CA HIS A 100 -3.89 -5.88 11.75
C HIS A 100 -2.59 -5.73 10.95
N ILE A 101 -1.83 -4.67 11.21
CA ILE A 101 -0.57 -4.38 10.52
C ILE A 101 0.50 -5.44 10.82
N PHE A 102 0.72 -5.77 12.08
CA PHE A 102 1.82 -6.66 12.47
C PHE A 102 1.50 -8.15 12.32
N TYR A 103 0.23 -8.55 12.52
CA TYR A 103 -0.10 -9.98 12.58
C TYR A 103 -0.99 -10.49 11.44
N ARG A 104 -1.59 -9.60 10.64
CA ARG A 104 -2.49 -10.00 9.55
C ARG A 104 -2.04 -9.54 8.17
N MET A 105 -1.33 -8.43 8.09
CA MET A 105 -0.87 -7.87 6.82
C MET A 105 0.44 -8.52 6.42
N GLU A 106 0.43 -9.33 5.35
CA GLU A 106 1.64 -9.97 4.84
C GLU A 106 2.61 -8.94 4.27
N GLY A 107 3.90 -9.09 4.59
CA GLY A 107 4.99 -8.33 4.00
C GLY A 107 5.18 -6.91 4.54
N TRP A 108 4.38 -6.44 5.51
CA TRP A 108 4.46 -5.04 5.93
C TRP A 108 5.80 -4.66 6.58
N GLU A 109 6.34 -5.52 7.45
CA GLU A 109 7.62 -5.28 8.11
C GLU A 109 8.79 -5.37 7.13
N ASP A 110 8.86 -6.47 6.38
CA ASP A 110 9.92 -6.72 5.40
C ASP A 110 9.94 -5.62 4.32
N ASP A 111 8.76 -5.22 3.83
CA ASP A 111 8.63 -4.14 2.85
C ASP A 111 8.99 -2.77 3.44
N THR A 112 8.73 -2.56 4.73
CA THR A 112 9.11 -1.31 5.41
C THR A 112 10.62 -1.22 5.57
N ASP A 113 11.27 -2.30 5.97
CA ASP A 113 12.72 -2.39 6.09
C ASP A 113 13.40 -2.20 4.72
N ALA A 114 12.94 -2.92 3.71
CA ALA A 114 13.44 -2.80 2.35
C ALA A 114 13.22 -1.40 1.76
N LEU A 115 12.07 -0.77 2.01
CA LEU A 115 11.80 0.62 1.60
C LEU A 115 12.83 1.57 2.20
N LEU A 116 13.08 1.49 3.51
CA LEU A 116 14.00 2.37 4.20
C LEU A 116 15.46 2.14 3.80
N ALA A 117 15.82 0.92 3.42
CA ALA A 117 17.15 0.60 2.92
C ALA A 117 17.41 1.17 1.51
N ILE A 118 16.39 1.19 0.65
CA ILE A 118 16.51 1.59 -0.76
C ILE A 118 16.25 3.09 -0.96
N LEU A 119 15.33 3.67 -0.19
CA LEU A 119 14.86 5.05 -0.33
C LEU A 119 15.99 6.09 -0.40
N PRO A 120 17.04 6.07 0.44
CA PRO A 120 18.12 7.04 0.38
C PRO A 120 18.92 7.00 -0.93
N THR A 121 18.95 5.84 -1.58
CA THR A 121 19.69 5.66 -2.84
C THR A 121 18.89 6.06 -4.06
N VAL A 122 17.61 5.72 -4.09
CA VAL A 122 16.73 5.92 -5.25
C VAL A 122 15.92 7.23 -5.14
N GLY A 123 15.71 7.73 -3.93
CA GLY A 123 14.98 8.97 -3.65
C GLY A 123 13.47 8.85 -3.65
N CYS A 124 12.90 7.83 -4.29
CA CYS A 124 11.46 7.59 -4.37
C CYS A 124 11.16 6.10 -4.46
N MET A 125 10.18 5.65 -3.68
CA MET A 125 9.64 4.29 -3.72
C MET A 125 8.12 4.34 -3.53
N PHE A 126 7.42 3.38 -4.09
CA PHE A 126 5.97 3.28 -3.99
C PHE A 126 5.57 2.05 -3.20
N ARG A 127 4.46 2.16 -2.49
CA ARG A 127 3.87 1.05 -1.77
C ARG A 127 2.49 0.77 -2.33
N LYS A 128 2.27 -0.43 -2.82
CA LYS A 128 0.98 -0.87 -3.34
C LYS A 128 0.26 -1.70 -2.29
N VAL A 129 -0.96 -1.31 -1.96
CA VAL A 129 -1.84 -2.05 -1.06
C VAL A 129 -2.89 -2.75 -1.89
N THR A 130 -3.03 -4.05 -1.70
CA THR A 130 -4.02 -4.89 -2.37
C THR A 130 -4.75 -5.74 -1.35
N PHE A 131 -5.93 -6.24 -1.71
CA PHE A 131 -6.67 -7.18 -0.88
C PHE A 131 -6.66 -8.56 -1.52
N LYS A 132 -6.20 -9.55 -0.77
CA LYS A 132 -6.28 -10.96 -1.15
C LYS A 132 -7.11 -11.71 -0.13
N ARG A 133 -8.22 -12.32 -0.57
CA ARG A 133 -9.12 -13.08 0.32
C ARG A 133 -9.56 -12.29 1.57
N GLY A 134 -9.79 -10.98 1.42
CA GLY A 134 -10.20 -10.10 2.52
C GLY A 134 -9.07 -9.66 3.46
N VAL A 135 -7.83 -10.03 3.19
CA VAL A 135 -6.64 -9.58 3.94
C VAL A 135 -5.89 -8.54 3.11
N ALA A 136 -5.51 -7.45 3.75
CA ALA A 136 -4.65 -6.45 3.12
C ALA A 136 -3.23 -7.00 2.97
N CYS A 137 -2.69 -6.90 1.77
CA CYS A 137 -1.31 -7.26 1.45
C CYS A 137 -0.60 -6.03 0.94
N VAL A 138 0.63 -5.84 1.36
CA VAL A 138 1.48 -4.73 0.93
C VAL A 138 2.63 -5.27 0.12
N ARG A 139 3.03 -4.55 -0.93
CA ARG A 139 4.29 -4.81 -1.63
C ARG A 139 4.93 -3.52 -2.10
N LEU A 140 6.25 -3.53 -2.17
CA LEU A 140 7.02 -2.43 -2.71
C LEU A 140 7.00 -2.46 -4.24
N VAL A 141 6.91 -1.25 -4.81
CA VAL A 141 7.08 -1.00 -6.24
C VAL A 141 8.21 0.00 -6.40
N SER A 142 9.24 -0.41 -7.12
CA SER A 142 10.36 0.47 -7.43
C SER A 142 9.91 1.60 -8.35
N SER A 143 10.44 2.79 -8.14
CA SER A 143 10.23 3.93 -9.04
C SER A 143 10.68 3.64 -10.48
N LEU A 144 11.62 2.72 -10.70
CA LEU A 144 12.05 2.26 -12.02
C LEU A 144 11.02 1.37 -12.73
N LYS A 145 10.06 0.82 -11.97
CA LYS A 145 9.00 -0.06 -12.48
C LYS A 145 7.62 0.62 -12.53
N LEU A 146 7.53 1.88 -12.11
CA LEU A 146 6.30 2.66 -12.21
C LEU A 146 6.47 3.75 -13.25
N ILE A 147 5.64 3.73 -14.29
CA ILE A 147 5.62 4.71 -15.37
C ILE A 147 4.40 5.60 -15.18
N ALA A 148 4.64 6.89 -15.05
CA ALA A 148 3.61 7.93 -14.99
C ALA A 148 3.84 8.94 -16.13
N PRO A 149 2.81 9.68 -16.57
CA PRO A 149 2.99 10.83 -17.46
C PRO A 149 3.91 11.86 -16.81
N MET A 150 4.74 12.53 -17.62
CA MET A 150 5.72 13.50 -17.15
C MET A 150 5.09 14.69 -16.38
N TRP A 151 3.84 15.02 -16.69
CA TRP A 151 3.10 16.12 -16.04
C TRP A 151 2.28 15.66 -14.82
N ALA A 152 2.30 14.37 -14.47
CA ALA A 152 1.54 13.87 -13.33
C ALA A 152 2.12 14.43 -12.03
N THR A 153 1.28 15.05 -11.22
CA THR A 153 1.65 15.62 -9.91
C THR A 153 1.35 14.68 -8.75
N CYS A 154 0.39 13.78 -8.92
CA CYS A 154 0.04 12.75 -7.93
C CYS A 154 -0.49 11.48 -8.62
N CYS A 155 -0.55 10.38 -7.87
CA CYS A 155 -1.04 9.10 -8.39
C CYS A 155 -2.54 9.10 -8.68
N GLU A 156 -3.34 9.78 -7.85
CA GLU A 156 -4.81 9.78 -7.95
C GLU A 156 -5.34 10.48 -9.19
N THR A 157 -4.74 11.61 -9.55
CA THR A 157 -5.18 12.42 -10.69
C THR A 157 -4.46 12.08 -11.98
N SER A 158 -3.53 11.13 -11.94
CA SER A 158 -2.81 10.70 -13.13
C SER A 158 -3.75 9.94 -14.07
N PRO A 159 -3.85 10.34 -15.35
CA PRO A 159 -4.75 9.67 -16.31
C PRO A 159 -4.33 8.22 -16.59
N ARG A 160 -3.06 7.89 -16.33
CA ARG A 160 -2.54 6.53 -16.48
C ARG A 160 -1.29 6.35 -15.62
N LEU A 161 -1.32 5.32 -14.76
CA LEU A 161 -0.14 4.78 -14.09
C LEU A 161 0.09 3.37 -14.59
N THR A 162 1.32 3.03 -14.95
CA THR A 162 1.65 1.69 -15.44
C THR A 162 2.74 1.08 -14.56
N GLU A 163 2.45 -0.05 -13.96
CA GLU A 163 3.42 -0.86 -13.25
C GLU A 163 3.98 -1.95 -14.16
N ILE A 164 5.30 -2.10 -14.19
CA ILE A 164 5.98 -3.19 -14.88
C ILE A 164 6.15 -4.35 -13.91
N ILE A 165 5.49 -5.47 -14.19
CA ILE A 165 5.56 -6.72 -13.41
C ILE A 165 6.37 -7.72 -14.23
N ASP A 166 7.62 -7.97 -13.82
CA ASP A 166 8.57 -8.86 -14.51
C ASP A 166 8.97 -10.08 -13.67
N THR A 167 8.19 -10.38 -12.63
CA THR A 167 8.49 -11.45 -11.69
C THR A 167 7.59 -12.67 -11.84
N GLN A 168 6.60 -12.64 -12.73
CA GLN A 168 5.66 -13.73 -12.91
C GLN A 168 6.12 -14.67 -14.06
N ALA A 169 6.38 -15.92 -13.69
CA ALA A 169 6.64 -16.95 -14.68
C ALA A 169 5.36 -17.35 -15.42
N ARG A 170 5.50 -17.88 -16.64
CA ARG A 170 4.38 -18.30 -17.48
C ARG A 170 3.39 -19.22 -16.76
N TYR A 171 3.88 -20.23 -16.04
CA TYR A 171 3.02 -21.16 -15.30
C TYR A 171 2.16 -20.46 -14.23
N GLN A 172 2.67 -19.39 -13.59
CA GLN A 172 1.92 -18.62 -12.59
C GLN A 172 0.79 -17.81 -13.24
N ILE A 173 1.03 -17.32 -14.44
CA ILE A 173 0.00 -16.61 -15.23
C ILE A 173 -1.08 -17.62 -15.67
N GLU A 174 -0.69 -18.80 -16.13
CA GLU A 174 -1.60 -19.88 -16.49
C GLU A 174 -2.44 -20.35 -15.27
N GLN A 175 -1.83 -20.45 -14.08
CA GLN A 175 -2.57 -20.73 -12.85
C GLN A 175 -3.63 -19.67 -12.53
N LYS A 176 -3.32 -18.40 -12.75
CA LYS A 176 -4.30 -17.30 -12.58
C LYS A 176 -5.41 -17.36 -13.63
N MET A 177 -5.12 -17.81 -14.85
CA MET A 177 -6.15 -18.06 -15.86
C MET A 177 -7.08 -19.21 -15.44
N VAL A 178 -6.54 -20.29 -14.90
CA VAL A 178 -7.33 -21.41 -14.37
C VAL A 178 -8.16 -20.98 -13.15
N ALA A 179 -7.60 -20.11 -12.30
CA ALA A 179 -8.31 -19.55 -11.14
C ALA A 179 -9.38 -18.51 -11.52
N GLY A 180 -9.47 -18.10 -12.79
CA GLY A 180 -10.42 -17.09 -13.25
C GLY A 180 -10.02 -15.64 -12.90
N GLU A 181 -8.81 -15.42 -12.40
CA GLU A 181 -8.28 -14.08 -12.13
C GLU A 181 -7.87 -13.37 -13.43
N TYR A 182 -7.40 -14.14 -14.42
CA TYR A 182 -7.03 -13.68 -15.76
C TYR A 182 -7.89 -14.35 -16.80
N ARG A 183 -8.14 -13.63 -17.90
CA ARG A 183 -8.77 -14.18 -19.10
C ARG A 183 -7.85 -15.23 -19.72
N TYR A 184 -8.41 -16.30 -20.23
CA TYR A 184 -7.65 -17.30 -20.98
C TYR A 184 -7.09 -16.71 -22.27
N VAL A 185 -5.78 -16.78 -22.42
CA VAL A 185 -5.03 -16.40 -23.64
C VAL A 185 -4.04 -17.51 -23.95
N ALA A 186 -4.04 -17.96 -25.19
CA ALA A 186 -3.05 -18.92 -25.65
C ALA A 186 -1.74 -18.18 -25.98
N PHE A 187 -0.69 -18.47 -25.24
CA PHE A 187 0.64 -17.95 -25.56
C PHE A 187 1.25 -18.77 -26.69
N SER A 188 1.41 -18.14 -27.85
CA SER A 188 1.99 -18.74 -29.05
C SER A 188 3.52 -18.64 -29.12
N ASP A 189 4.18 -18.58 -27.98
CA ASP A 189 5.61 -18.33 -27.92
C ASP A 189 6.44 -19.52 -28.44
N VAL A 190 7.46 -19.20 -29.16
CA VAL A 190 8.51 -20.14 -29.60
C VAL A 190 9.31 -20.65 -28.40
N ASP A 191 9.33 -19.90 -27.30
CA ASP A 191 10.03 -20.23 -26.05
C ASP A 191 9.09 -21.04 -25.11
N ASN A 192 9.23 -22.35 -25.13
CA ASN A 192 8.45 -23.28 -24.28
C ASN A 192 8.90 -23.32 -22.81
N ASP A 193 9.73 -22.37 -22.35
CA ASP A 193 10.17 -22.34 -20.96
C ASP A 193 9.07 -21.76 -20.05
N ALA A 194 8.34 -22.65 -19.39
CA ALA A 194 7.29 -22.31 -18.46
C ALA A 194 7.78 -21.52 -17.21
N GLN A 195 9.09 -21.55 -16.95
CA GLN A 195 9.70 -20.87 -15.81
C GLN A 195 10.21 -19.47 -16.15
N LYS A 196 10.33 -19.14 -17.44
CA LYS A 196 10.78 -17.82 -17.88
C LYS A 196 9.80 -16.74 -17.44
N PRO A 197 10.28 -15.68 -16.77
CA PRO A 197 9.42 -14.56 -16.40
C PRO A 197 8.89 -13.82 -17.63
N ARG A 198 7.60 -13.52 -17.62
CA ARG A 198 6.98 -12.62 -18.61
C ARG A 198 6.84 -11.22 -18.04
N VAL A 199 6.86 -10.23 -18.91
CA VAL A 199 6.68 -8.84 -18.54
C VAL A 199 5.20 -8.47 -18.73
N LEU A 200 4.52 -8.26 -17.60
CA LEU A 200 3.16 -7.76 -17.59
C LEU A 200 3.15 -6.26 -17.30
N LEU A 201 2.21 -5.56 -17.90
CA LEU A 201 1.94 -4.14 -17.65
C LEU A 201 0.57 -4.02 -16.97
N GLU A 202 0.57 -3.68 -15.70
CA GLU A 202 -0.66 -3.35 -14.98
C GLU A 202 -0.88 -1.84 -15.04
N GLN A 203 -1.96 -1.42 -15.64
CA GLN A 203 -2.30 -0.03 -15.87
C GLN A 203 -3.51 0.37 -15.04
N HIS A 204 -3.35 1.37 -14.19
CA HIS A 204 -4.46 2.11 -13.59
C HIS A 204 -4.73 3.30 -14.50
N ARG A 205 -5.87 3.31 -15.18
CA ARG A 205 -6.18 4.32 -16.18
C ARG A 205 -7.66 4.65 -16.25
N PHE A 206 -7.94 5.86 -16.70
CA PHE A 206 -9.31 6.28 -17.02
C PHE A 206 -9.64 5.92 -18.45
N MET A 207 -10.80 5.32 -18.66
CA MET A 207 -11.32 4.94 -19.99
C MET A 207 -12.84 5.11 -20.00
N ASP A 208 -13.35 5.62 -21.10
CA ASP A 208 -14.76 5.60 -21.46
C ASP A 208 -15.01 4.32 -22.27
N LEU A 209 -15.61 3.30 -21.66
CA LEU A 209 -15.87 2.01 -22.31
C LEU A 209 -17.28 1.87 -22.85
N ASP A 210 -18.24 2.61 -22.30
CA ASP A 210 -19.65 2.59 -22.73
C ASP A 210 -20.00 3.72 -23.73
N GLY A 211 -19.08 4.68 -23.92
CA GLY A 211 -19.21 5.75 -24.91
C GLY A 211 -20.14 6.87 -24.46
N ASP A 212 -20.36 7.04 -23.17
CA ASP A 212 -21.22 8.10 -22.62
C ASP A 212 -20.52 9.47 -22.51
N GLY A 213 -19.20 9.53 -22.77
CA GLY A 213 -18.36 10.71 -22.72
C GLY A 213 -17.71 10.95 -21.36
N LEU A 214 -17.93 10.08 -20.37
CA LEU A 214 -17.26 10.09 -19.07
C LEU A 214 -16.21 8.98 -19.03
N ALA A 215 -15.06 9.26 -18.46
CA ALA A 215 -13.98 8.28 -18.33
C ALA A 215 -13.90 7.78 -16.89
N GLU A 216 -14.18 6.51 -16.68
CA GLU A 216 -14.10 5.86 -15.39
C GLU A 216 -12.72 5.21 -15.15
N PRO A 217 -12.32 5.02 -13.88
CA PRO A 217 -11.07 4.35 -13.55
C PRO A 217 -11.17 2.83 -13.71
N TYR A 218 -10.23 2.26 -14.46
CA TYR A 218 -10.07 0.82 -14.67
C TYR A 218 -8.66 0.35 -14.32
N VAL A 219 -8.55 -0.91 -13.93
CA VAL A 219 -7.29 -1.64 -13.82
C VAL A 219 -7.19 -2.64 -14.95
N VAL A 220 -6.20 -2.46 -15.82
CA VAL A 220 -5.96 -3.29 -17.00
C VAL A 220 -4.61 -3.96 -16.89
N THR A 221 -4.56 -5.29 -17.02
CA THR A 221 -3.30 -6.04 -17.09
C THR A 221 -3.11 -6.55 -18.51
N VAL A 222 -1.98 -6.20 -19.10
CA VAL A 222 -1.63 -6.55 -20.48
C VAL A 222 -0.30 -7.30 -20.49
N ASP A 223 -0.21 -8.35 -21.28
CA ASP A 223 1.06 -8.96 -21.60
C ASP A 223 1.84 -8.10 -22.61
N ARG A 224 3.07 -7.71 -22.24
CA ARG A 224 3.88 -6.80 -23.07
C ARG A 224 4.26 -7.38 -24.42
N GLU A 225 4.50 -8.68 -24.49
CA GLU A 225 5.02 -9.35 -25.70
C GLU A 225 3.89 -9.57 -26.73
N THR A 226 2.74 -10.06 -26.28
CA THR A 226 1.60 -10.37 -27.15
C THR A 226 0.62 -9.21 -27.30
N SER A 227 0.70 -8.20 -26.41
CA SER A 227 -0.28 -7.12 -26.29
C SER A 227 -1.70 -7.60 -25.95
N GLU A 228 -1.84 -8.83 -25.45
CA GLU A 228 -3.13 -9.39 -25.06
C GLU A 228 -3.55 -8.87 -23.69
N VAL A 229 -4.82 -8.54 -23.56
CA VAL A 229 -5.43 -8.10 -22.30
C VAL A 229 -5.79 -9.35 -21.48
N LEU A 230 -5.09 -9.51 -20.34
CA LEU A 230 -5.30 -10.61 -19.41
C LEU A 230 -6.41 -10.30 -18.39
N ARG A 231 -6.54 -9.03 -17.98
CA ARG A 231 -7.50 -8.60 -16.97
C ARG A 231 -7.97 -7.19 -17.28
N LEU A 232 -9.27 -6.97 -17.07
CA LEU A 232 -9.90 -5.66 -17.12
C LEU A 232 -10.93 -5.60 -15.97
N GLU A 233 -10.73 -4.71 -15.02
CA GLU A 233 -11.62 -4.54 -13.87
C GLU A 233 -11.92 -3.07 -13.63
N ALA A 234 -13.18 -2.78 -13.29
CA ALA A 234 -13.59 -1.46 -12.84
C ALA A 234 -12.98 -1.18 -11.45
N ASN A 235 -12.41 0.01 -11.28
CA ASN A 235 -11.83 0.46 -10.01
C ASN A 235 -12.73 1.52 -9.34
N PHE A 236 -14.03 1.35 -9.44
CA PHE A 236 -15.06 2.21 -8.86
C PHE A 236 -16.27 1.38 -8.44
N SER A 237 -17.04 1.90 -7.47
CA SER A 237 -18.35 1.34 -7.13
C SER A 237 -19.42 1.95 -8.06
N ARG A 238 -20.50 1.19 -8.32
CA ARG A 238 -21.62 1.73 -9.13
C ARG A 238 -22.27 2.98 -8.55
N GLU A 239 -22.10 3.22 -7.24
CA GLU A 239 -22.63 4.40 -6.56
C GLU A 239 -21.76 5.66 -6.79
N GLU A 240 -20.49 5.48 -7.18
CA GLU A 240 -19.56 6.58 -7.49
C GLU A 240 -19.59 6.97 -8.96
N ALA A 241 -20.20 6.16 -9.83
CA ALA A 241 -20.33 6.40 -11.27
C ALA A 241 -21.60 7.16 -11.66
N MET A 242 -22.48 7.51 -10.71
CA MET A 242 -23.65 8.37 -10.89
C MET A 242 -23.41 9.75 -10.27
#